data_31af0cb7335466935e5ca25d3ae9c6ae
#
_entry.id   31af0cb7335466935e5ca25d3ae9c6ae
#
_cell.length_a   1.000
_cell.length_b   1.000
_cell.length_c   1.000
_cell.angle_alpha   90.00
_cell.angle_beta   90.00
_cell.angle_gamma   90.00
#
_symmetry.space_group_name_H-M   'P 1'
#
loop_
_entity.id
_entity.type
_entity.pdbx_description
1 polymer ?
#
loop_
_entity_poly.entity_id
_entity_poly.type
_entity_poly.pdbx_seq_one_letter_code
_entity_poly.pdbx_strand_id
1 'polypeptide(L)'
;KFIGIGNEQWGPEYPERLKLFVKAIRETHPDIKIIGSSGPNSEGKDFEILWPEMKKLKVDIVDEHFYRPEDWFLKSGSRYDNYDRKGPKVFAGEYACHGKGKKWNHFHASLLEAAFLTGVERNADVVEMATYAPLLAHTEGWQWRPDLIWFDNLRSVRTCSWHVQALYGHNKGTNVIPLTMHRKVVSGQEGQNGLFASAVWDEPDKTYIIKIVNPSDKVQTIKLEFK
;
A
#
# COMPACT_ATOMS: atom_id res chain seq x y z
N LYS A 1 -8.99 -8.62 -16.22
CA LYS A 1 -9.67 -9.20 -15.05
C LYS A 1 -8.61 -9.84 -14.16
N PHE A 2 -8.91 -9.97 -12.85
CA PHE A 2 -8.01 -10.54 -11.86
C PHE A 2 -8.66 -11.73 -11.16
N ILE A 3 -7.85 -12.68 -10.70
CA ILE A 3 -8.24 -13.76 -9.80
C ILE A 3 -7.19 -13.91 -8.71
N GLY A 4 -7.60 -13.77 -7.45
CA GLY A 4 -6.76 -14.08 -6.29
C GLY A 4 -6.89 -15.54 -5.90
N ILE A 5 -5.76 -16.20 -5.66
CA ILE A 5 -5.73 -17.61 -5.28
C ILE A 5 -5.14 -17.74 -3.89
N GLY A 6 -6.05 -17.87 -2.92
CA GLY A 6 -5.71 -17.89 -1.50
C GLY A 6 -5.65 -16.50 -0.88
N ASN A 7 -5.72 -16.45 0.43
CA ASN A 7 -5.58 -15.27 1.27
C ASN A 7 -4.62 -15.57 2.40
N GLU A 8 -3.61 -14.73 2.61
CA GLU A 8 -2.60 -14.89 3.67
C GLU A 8 -2.01 -16.31 3.74
N GLN A 9 -1.82 -16.95 2.59
CA GLN A 9 -1.31 -18.31 2.54
C GLN A 9 0.15 -18.36 2.99
N TRP A 10 0.51 -19.40 3.71
CA TRP A 10 1.84 -19.64 4.26
C TRP A 10 2.23 -21.11 4.13
N GLY A 11 3.50 -21.39 4.39
CA GLY A 11 4.04 -22.74 4.30
C GLY A 11 4.39 -23.19 2.87
N PRO A 12 5.19 -24.25 2.74
CA PRO A 12 5.70 -24.73 1.45
C PRO A 12 4.63 -25.38 0.57
N GLU A 13 3.51 -25.81 1.14
CA GLU A 13 2.42 -26.46 0.39
C GLU A 13 1.65 -25.49 -0.49
N TYR A 14 1.63 -24.20 -0.14
CA TYR A 14 0.89 -23.23 -0.92
C TYR A 14 1.42 -23.06 -2.34
N PRO A 15 2.72 -22.84 -2.59
CA PRO A 15 3.26 -22.78 -3.94
C PRO A 15 2.98 -24.03 -4.78
N GLU A 16 3.05 -25.21 -4.19
CA GLU A 16 2.76 -26.47 -4.89
C GLU A 16 1.29 -26.55 -5.34
N ARG A 17 0.37 -26.14 -4.50
CA ARG A 17 -1.05 -26.06 -4.84
C ARG A 17 -1.32 -24.96 -5.87
N LEU A 18 -0.76 -23.76 -5.66
CA LEU A 18 -0.91 -22.61 -6.55
C LEU A 18 -0.46 -22.95 -7.98
N LYS A 19 0.61 -23.70 -8.14
CA LYS A 19 1.12 -24.17 -9.44
C LYS A 19 0.04 -24.87 -10.28
N LEU A 20 -0.81 -25.68 -9.65
CA LEU A 20 -1.91 -26.37 -10.35
C LEU A 20 -2.95 -25.38 -10.87
N PHE A 21 -3.32 -24.39 -10.03
CA PHE A 21 -4.26 -23.34 -10.43
C PHE A 21 -3.69 -22.45 -11.53
N VAL A 22 -2.43 -22.02 -11.38
CA VAL A 22 -1.76 -21.19 -12.40
C VAL A 22 -1.78 -21.92 -13.75
N LYS A 23 -1.42 -23.20 -13.78
CA LYS A 23 -1.45 -24.01 -15.02
C LYS A 23 -2.84 -24.02 -15.63
N ALA A 24 -3.84 -24.42 -14.87
CA ALA A 24 -5.23 -24.54 -15.36
C ALA A 24 -5.79 -23.21 -15.88
N ILE A 25 -5.55 -22.11 -15.15
CA ILE A 25 -6.03 -20.78 -15.55
C ILE A 25 -5.32 -20.31 -16.82
N ARG A 26 -4.00 -20.48 -16.94
CA ARG A 26 -3.27 -20.09 -18.16
C ARG A 26 -3.73 -20.86 -19.40
N GLU A 27 -4.11 -22.14 -19.24
CA GLU A 27 -4.61 -22.97 -20.32
C GLU A 27 -6.03 -22.60 -20.76
N THR A 28 -6.89 -22.21 -19.84
CA THR A 28 -8.32 -21.99 -20.11
C THR A 28 -8.73 -20.51 -20.20
N HIS A 29 -8.02 -19.65 -19.46
CA HIS A 29 -8.34 -18.21 -19.32
C HIS A 29 -7.06 -17.35 -19.32
N PRO A 30 -6.28 -17.34 -20.42
CA PRO A 30 -4.97 -16.68 -20.46
C PRO A 30 -5.00 -15.17 -20.21
N ASP A 31 -6.15 -14.53 -20.42
CA ASP A 31 -6.32 -13.07 -20.22
C ASP A 31 -6.57 -12.69 -18.75
N ILE A 32 -6.75 -13.66 -17.86
CA ILE A 32 -6.95 -13.39 -16.45
C ILE A 32 -5.59 -13.23 -15.77
N LYS A 33 -5.36 -12.10 -15.13
CA LYS A 33 -4.20 -11.87 -14.26
C LYS A 33 -4.35 -12.62 -12.94
N ILE A 34 -3.33 -13.35 -12.55
CA ILE A 34 -3.31 -14.16 -11.34
C ILE A 34 -2.62 -13.39 -10.23
N ILE A 35 -3.29 -13.32 -9.07
CA ILE A 35 -2.74 -12.75 -7.83
C ILE A 35 -2.40 -13.91 -6.89
N GLY A 36 -1.13 -14.01 -6.49
CA GLY A 36 -0.67 -14.98 -5.50
C GLY A 36 -0.32 -14.29 -4.19
N SER A 37 -0.46 -15.01 -3.07
CA SER A 37 -0.18 -14.48 -1.73
C SER A 37 1.30 -14.61 -1.35
N SER A 38 1.87 -13.59 -0.72
CA SER A 38 3.20 -13.64 -0.11
C SER A 38 3.17 -13.96 1.39
N GLY A 39 2.01 -14.37 1.90
CA GLY A 39 1.80 -14.67 3.31
C GLY A 39 1.09 -13.56 4.08
N PRO A 40 0.90 -13.74 5.39
CA PRO A 40 0.20 -12.77 6.25
C PRO A 40 1.07 -11.57 6.63
N ASN A 41 2.33 -11.55 6.23
CA ASN A 41 3.28 -10.49 6.54
C ASN A 41 4.12 -10.12 5.33
N SER A 42 4.55 -8.88 5.28
CA SER A 42 5.38 -8.32 4.21
C SER A 42 6.88 -8.37 4.49
N GLU A 43 7.29 -9.17 5.44
CA GLU A 43 8.69 -9.45 5.79
C GLU A 43 8.77 -10.71 6.66
N GLY A 44 9.99 -11.24 6.83
CA GLY A 44 10.26 -12.44 7.62
C GLY A 44 10.15 -13.72 6.79
N LYS A 45 10.26 -14.86 7.47
CA LYS A 45 10.49 -16.17 6.85
C LYS A 45 9.47 -16.54 5.76
N ASP A 46 8.18 -16.36 6.00
CA ASP A 46 7.15 -16.73 5.03
C ASP A 46 7.23 -15.85 3.78
N PHE A 47 7.39 -14.55 3.95
CA PHE A 47 7.56 -13.61 2.86
C PHE A 47 8.81 -13.92 2.02
N GLU A 48 9.95 -14.19 2.67
CA GLU A 48 11.22 -14.48 2.02
C GLU A 48 11.20 -15.79 1.22
N ILE A 49 10.35 -16.75 1.63
CA ILE A 49 10.14 -18.00 0.90
C ILE A 49 9.13 -17.79 -0.23
N LEU A 50 7.99 -17.17 0.06
CA LEU A 50 6.86 -17.13 -0.87
C LEU A 50 7.06 -16.14 -2.02
N TRP A 51 7.65 -14.98 -1.77
CA TRP A 51 7.86 -13.98 -2.83
C TRP A 51 8.68 -14.53 -4.03
N PRO A 52 9.84 -15.20 -3.83
CA PRO A 52 10.57 -15.86 -4.91
C PRO A 52 9.75 -16.95 -5.62
N GLU A 53 8.93 -17.72 -4.89
CA GLU A 53 8.07 -18.73 -5.48
C GLU A 53 6.99 -18.11 -6.38
N MET A 54 6.39 -16.98 -5.98
CA MET A 54 5.46 -16.24 -6.84
C MET A 54 6.13 -15.83 -8.16
N LYS A 55 7.39 -15.37 -8.11
CA LYS A 55 8.17 -15.03 -9.29
C LYS A 55 8.45 -16.24 -10.18
N LYS A 56 8.81 -17.40 -9.60
CA LYS A 56 9.00 -18.67 -10.33
C LYS A 56 7.73 -19.15 -11.03
N LEU A 57 6.60 -19.05 -10.35
CA LEU A 57 5.29 -19.43 -10.86
C LEU A 57 4.75 -18.43 -11.91
N LYS A 58 5.42 -17.31 -12.10
CA LYS A 58 5.03 -16.25 -13.02
C LYS A 58 3.59 -15.77 -12.77
N VAL A 59 3.23 -15.57 -11.50
CA VAL A 59 2.01 -14.84 -11.18
C VAL A 59 2.14 -13.41 -11.68
N ASP A 60 1.05 -12.75 -12.01
CA ASP A 60 1.09 -11.38 -12.52
C ASP A 60 1.28 -10.37 -11.39
N ILE A 61 0.70 -10.68 -10.23
CA ILE A 61 0.66 -9.80 -9.06
C ILE A 61 0.92 -10.62 -7.81
N VAL A 62 1.66 -10.03 -6.87
CA VAL A 62 1.86 -10.59 -5.52
C VAL A 62 1.09 -9.75 -4.52
N ASP A 63 0.26 -10.41 -3.74
CA ASP A 63 -0.51 -9.81 -2.65
C ASP A 63 0.33 -9.72 -1.39
N GLU A 64 0.59 -8.50 -0.93
CA GLU A 64 1.35 -8.19 0.28
C GLU A 64 0.42 -7.62 1.35
N HIS A 65 0.47 -8.20 2.56
CA HIS A 65 -0.28 -7.74 3.72
C HIS A 65 0.63 -7.18 4.80
N PHE A 66 0.29 -6.04 5.39
CA PHE A 66 1.09 -5.45 6.46
C PHE A 66 0.26 -4.66 7.47
N TYR A 67 0.06 -5.29 8.61
CA TYR A 67 -0.44 -4.66 9.82
C TYR A 67 0.75 -4.38 10.74
N ARG A 68 1.23 -3.13 10.75
CA ARG A 68 2.52 -2.78 11.31
C ARG A 68 2.45 -1.58 12.26
N PRO A 69 3.40 -1.46 13.21
CA PRO A 69 3.48 -0.31 14.10
C PRO A 69 3.90 0.96 13.36
N GLU A 70 3.73 2.09 14.03
CA GLU A 70 3.98 3.44 13.52
C GLU A 70 5.37 3.63 12.89
N ASP A 71 6.41 3.17 13.58
CA ASP A 71 7.79 3.32 13.12
C ASP A 71 8.10 2.51 11.85
N TRP A 72 7.40 1.41 11.64
CA TRP A 72 7.51 0.66 10.39
C TRP A 72 7.01 1.46 9.19
N PHE A 73 5.86 2.13 9.32
CA PHE A 73 5.31 2.97 8.25
C PHE A 73 6.26 4.11 7.89
N LEU A 74 6.87 4.78 8.88
CA LEU A 74 7.86 5.83 8.64
C LEU A 74 9.10 5.32 7.89
N LYS A 75 9.58 4.11 8.21
CA LYS A 75 10.74 3.51 7.56
C LYS A 75 10.44 2.97 6.17
N SER A 76 9.19 2.70 5.86
CA SER A 76 8.75 1.99 4.66
C SER A 76 8.38 2.91 3.48
N GLY A 77 8.61 4.23 3.60
CA GLY A 77 8.33 5.18 2.51
C GLY A 77 9.13 4.94 1.21
N SER A 78 10.20 4.13 1.27
CA SER A 78 11.03 3.73 0.13
C SER A 78 10.95 2.22 -0.19
N ARG A 79 9.97 1.50 0.39
CA ARG A 79 9.86 0.05 0.28
C ARG A 79 9.96 -0.47 -1.15
N TYR A 80 9.25 0.14 -2.06
CA TYR A 80 9.11 -0.33 -3.45
C TYR A 80 10.14 0.28 -4.41
N ASP A 81 11.02 1.18 -3.97
CA ASP A 81 11.96 1.89 -4.84
C ASP A 81 12.94 0.95 -5.56
N ASN A 82 13.26 -0.19 -4.95
CA ASN A 82 14.21 -1.18 -5.47
C ASN A 82 13.56 -2.49 -5.98
N TYR A 83 12.24 -2.55 -6.09
CA TYR A 83 11.56 -3.73 -6.62
C TYR A 83 11.84 -3.89 -8.13
N ASP A 84 11.89 -5.13 -8.58
CA ASP A 84 12.11 -5.48 -9.99
C ASP A 84 10.92 -5.02 -10.85
N ARG A 85 11.14 -3.98 -11.68
CA ARG A 85 10.10 -3.41 -12.56
C ARG A 85 9.60 -4.40 -13.63
N LYS A 86 10.39 -5.44 -13.91
CA LYS A 86 10.05 -6.51 -14.87
C LYS A 86 9.45 -7.75 -14.21
N GLY A 87 9.45 -7.80 -12.89
CA GLY A 87 8.85 -8.88 -12.10
C GLY A 87 7.33 -8.75 -11.96
N PRO A 88 6.72 -9.63 -11.15
CA PRO A 88 5.32 -9.47 -10.75
C PRO A 88 5.06 -8.08 -10.17
N LYS A 89 3.87 -7.55 -10.42
CA LYS A 89 3.42 -6.33 -9.76
C LYS A 89 3.03 -6.63 -8.30
N VAL A 90 2.76 -5.59 -7.53
CA VAL A 90 2.34 -5.71 -6.14
C VAL A 90 0.89 -5.26 -6.01
N PHE A 91 0.13 -6.00 -5.25
CA PHE A 91 -1.11 -5.59 -4.64
C PHE A 91 -0.85 -5.45 -3.13
N ALA A 92 -0.87 -4.23 -2.61
CA ALA A 92 -0.90 -4.00 -1.17
C ALA A 92 -2.33 -4.27 -0.69
N GLY A 93 -2.69 -5.56 -0.59
CA GLY A 93 -4.07 -6.02 -0.49
C GLY A 93 -4.71 -5.75 0.86
N GLU A 94 -3.91 -5.80 1.92
CA GLU A 94 -4.38 -5.46 3.26
C GLU A 94 -3.29 -4.67 4.00
N TYR A 95 -3.63 -3.50 4.50
CA TYR A 95 -2.73 -2.78 5.39
C TYR A 95 -3.47 -1.83 6.32
N ALA A 96 -2.90 -1.64 7.49
CA ALA A 96 -3.27 -0.60 8.45
C ALA A 96 -2.12 -0.30 9.41
N CYS A 97 -1.99 0.96 9.80
CA CYS A 97 -1.07 1.37 10.85
C CYS A 97 -1.64 1.02 12.22
N HIS A 98 -1.00 0.11 12.92
CA HIS A 98 -1.29 -0.19 14.32
C HIS A 98 -0.64 0.87 15.21
N GLY A 99 -1.43 1.78 15.74
CA GLY A 99 -0.96 2.79 16.67
C GLY A 99 -0.44 2.19 17.99
N LYS A 100 0.21 3.01 18.81
CA LYS A 100 0.75 2.57 20.09
C LYS A 100 -0.36 2.28 21.09
N GLY A 101 -0.26 1.15 21.77
CA GLY A 101 -1.19 0.72 22.81
C GLY A 101 -2.58 0.42 22.25
N LYS A 102 -3.64 1.03 22.87
CA LYS A 102 -5.04 0.85 22.43
C LYS A 102 -5.53 1.96 21.50
N LYS A 103 -4.64 2.71 20.86
CA LYS A 103 -5.00 3.81 19.98
C LYS A 103 -5.04 3.34 18.55
N TRP A 104 -6.22 3.34 17.93
CA TRP A 104 -6.45 2.94 16.55
C TRP A 104 -7.08 4.08 15.76
N ASN A 105 -6.81 4.16 14.48
CA ASN A 105 -7.38 5.14 13.56
C ASN A 105 -7.29 6.61 14.04
N HIS A 106 -6.30 6.92 14.89
CA HIS A 106 -6.08 8.30 15.32
C HIS A 106 -5.33 9.08 14.23
N PHE A 107 -5.39 10.41 14.32
CA PHE A 107 -4.87 11.29 13.29
C PHE A 107 -3.39 11.03 12.94
N HIS A 108 -2.53 10.80 13.93
CA HIS A 108 -1.12 10.50 13.65
C HIS A 108 -0.94 9.20 12.86
N ALA A 109 -1.63 8.12 13.21
CA ALA A 109 -1.57 6.87 12.45
C ALA A 109 -1.97 7.08 10.99
N SER A 110 -3.01 7.88 10.72
CA SER A 110 -3.42 8.20 9.35
C SER A 110 -2.38 9.03 8.58
N LEU A 111 -1.62 9.91 9.25
CA LEU A 111 -0.50 10.60 8.63
C LEU A 111 0.64 9.64 8.24
N LEU A 112 0.89 8.61 9.05
CA LEU A 112 1.89 7.59 8.72
C LEU A 112 1.46 6.72 7.53
N GLU A 113 0.19 6.38 7.45
CA GLU A 113 -0.39 5.73 6.27
C GLU A 113 -0.29 6.63 5.03
N ALA A 114 -0.56 7.92 5.17
CA ALA A 114 -0.38 8.89 4.09
C ALA A 114 1.08 8.98 3.63
N ALA A 115 2.04 8.98 4.57
CA ALA A 115 3.46 8.96 4.28
C ALA A 115 3.88 7.72 3.47
N PHE A 116 3.40 6.55 3.87
CA PHE A 116 3.61 5.30 3.14
C PHE A 116 3.00 5.36 1.73
N LEU A 117 1.79 5.88 1.58
CA LEU A 117 1.09 6.00 0.30
C LEU A 117 1.83 6.91 -0.70
N THR A 118 2.64 7.89 -0.24
CA THR A 118 3.52 8.64 -1.16
C THR A 118 4.52 7.72 -1.87
N GLY A 119 5.05 6.73 -1.15
CA GLY A 119 5.94 5.69 -1.70
C GLY A 119 5.21 4.75 -2.64
N VAL A 120 3.98 4.35 -2.32
CA VAL A 120 3.11 3.54 -3.18
C VAL A 120 2.83 4.27 -4.49
N GLU A 121 2.37 5.52 -4.43
CA GLU A 121 2.06 6.31 -5.62
C GLU A 121 3.30 6.57 -6.50
N ARG A 122 4.44 6.89 -5.89
CA ARG A 122 5.70 7.07 -6.62
C ARG A 122 6.13 5.83 -7.38
N ASN A 123 5.77 4.65 -6.89
CA ASN A 123 6.08 3.35 -7.47
C ASN A 123 4.87 2.70 -8.15
N ALA A 124 3.99 3.48 -8.78
CA ALA A 124 2.81 2.97 -9.48
C ALA A 124 3.14 2.04 -10.66
N ASP A 125 4.39 2.04 -11.11
CA ASP A 125 4.91 1.08 -12.09
C ASP A 125 5.19 -0.32 -11.49
N VAL A 126 5.20 -0.44 -10.16
CA VAL A 126 5.32 -1.70 -9.41
C VAL A 126 4.03 -2.01 -8.65
N VAL A 127 3.49 -1.04 -7.93
CA VAL A 127 2.29 -1.25 -7.11
C VAL A 127 1.03 -0.98 -7.95
N GLU A 128 0.38 -2.05 -8.39
CA GLU A 128 -0.83 -1.99 -9.23
C GLU A 128 -2.06 -1.52 -8.45
N MET A 129 -2.18 -1.97 -7.19
CA MET A 129 -3.33 -1.68 -6.33
C MET A 129 -2.90 -1.57 -4.86
N ALA A 130 -3.65 -0.80 -4.10
CA ALA A 130 -3.52 -0.72 -2.64
C ALA A 130 -4.91 -0.58 -2.00
N THR A 131 -5.20 -1.38 -0.98
CA THR A 131 -6.49 -1.38 -0.26
C THR A 131 -6.29 -1.46 1.24
N TYR A 132 -7.03 -0.64 1.94
CA TYR A 132 -7.05 -0.66 3.41
C TYR A 132 -7.91 -1.83 3.92
N ALA A 133 -7.45 -2.48 4.96
CA ALA A 133 -8.23 -3.51 5.66
C ALA A 133 -7.94 -3.47 7.17
N PRO A 134 -8.91 -3.93 8.01
CA PRO A 134 -10.32 -4.23 7.69
C PRO A 134 -11.12 -2.99 7.28
N LEU A 135 -12.18 -3.20 6.50
CA LEU A 135 -12.95 -2.10 5.94
C LEU A 135 -14.06 -1.60 6.88
N LEU A 136 -14.82 -2.51 7.45
CA LEU A 136 -16.05 -2.22 8.20
C LEU A 136 -16.05 -2.92 9.56
N ALA A 137 -16.43 -2.18 10.61
CA ALA A 137 -16.65 -2.74 11.94
C ALA A 137 -17.95 -2.24 12.55
N HIS A 138 -18.77 -3.15 13.04
CA HIS A 138 -19.92 -2.82 13.88
C HIS A 138 -19.46 -2.51 15.30
N THR A 139 -19.95 -1.43 15.90
CA THR A 139 -19.52 -0.97 17.23
C THR A 139 -19.69 -1.99 18.35
N GLU A 140 -20.65 -2.89 18.22
CA GLU A 140 -20.94 -3.94 19.20
C GLU A 140 -20.41 -5.32 18.83
N GLY A 141 -19.94 -5.52 17.58
CA GLY A 141 -19.58 -6.85 17.04
C GLY A 141 -18.32 -6.87 16.18
N TRP A 142 -17.32 -6.05 16.51
CA TRP A 142 -16.05 -6.05 15.80
C TRP A 142 -15.14 -7.18 16.27
N GLN A 143 -14.31 -7.70 15.36
CA GLN A 143 -13.31 -8.73 15.63
C GLN A 143 -11.87 -8.17 15.59
N TRP A 144 -11.58 -7.31 14.63
CA TRP A 144 -10.26 -6.75 14.40
C TRP A 144 -10.26 -5.22 14.57
N ARG A 145 -9.09 -4.65 14.78
CA ARG A 145 -8.80 -3.22 14.77
C ARG A 145 -7.38 -2.97 14.26
N PRO A 146 -7.08 -1.82 13.59
CA PRO A 146 -8.02 -0.74 13.27
C PRO A 146 -8.96 -1.09 12.11
N ASP A 147 -10.10 -0.39 12.00
CA ASP A 147 -11.07 -0.53 10.92
C ASP A 147 -11.32 0.82 10.25
N LEU A 148 -11.56 0.83 8.94
CA LEU A 148 -11.65 2.07 8.16
C LEU A 148 -12.94 2.84 8.43
N ILE A 149 -14.06 2.14 8.56
CA ILE A 149 -15.39 2.70 8.79
C ILE A 149 -16.06 1.96 9.95
N TRP A 150 -16.45 2.69 10.96
CA TRP A 150 -17.24 2.17 12.08
C TRP A 150 -18.72 2.48 11.87
N PHE A 151 -19.59 1.56 12.21
CA PHE A 151 -21.02 1.75 12.08
C PHE A 151 -21.81 1.09 13.20
N ASP A 152 -23.03 1.61 13.43
CA ASP A 152 -24.10 0.99 14.19
C ASP A 152 -25.31 0.76 13.25
N ASN A 153 -26.45 0.34 13.80
CA ASN A 153 -27.64 0.06 13.00
C ASN A 153 -28.23 1.30 12.28
N LEU A 154 -27.82 2.51 12.64
CA LEU A 154 -28.40 3.76 12.17
C LEU A 154 -27.37 4.74 11.58
N ARG A 155 -26.08 4.62 11.95
CA ARG A 155 -25.06 5.62 11.63
C ARG A 155 -23.75 4.95 11.23
N SER A 156 -22.95 5.68 10.49
CA SER A 156 -21.56 5.30 10.20
C SER A 156 -20.60 6.46 10.43
N VAL A 157 -19.37 6.14 10.82
CA VAL A 157 -18.28 7.10 11.06
C VAL A 157 -17.09 6.72 10.20
N ARG A 158 -16.64 7.64 9.38
CA ARG A 158 -15.39 7.53 8.63
C ARG A 158 -14.23 7.94 9.53
N THR A 159 -13.21 7.08 9.59
CA THR A 159 -12.01 7.37 10.39
C THR A 159 -11.07 8.35 9.69
N CYS A 160 -10.02 8.84 10.40
CA CYS A 160 -8.98 9.65 9.78
C CYS A 160 -8.29 8.90 8.62
N SER A 161 -8.07 7.60 8.77
CA SER A 161 -7.51 6.74 7.72
C SER A 161 -8.41 6.69 6.48
N TRP A 162 -9.74 6.70 6.65
CA TRP A 162 -10.66 6.77 5.50
C TRP A 162 -10.45 8.06 4.68
N HIS A 163 -10.27 9.19 5.35
CA HIS A 163 -10.04 10.46 4.67
C HIS A 163 -8.72 10.46 3.88
N VAL A 164 -7.69 9.82 4.41
CA VAL A 164 -6.41 9.61 3.69
C VAL A 164 -6.64 8.76 2.44
N GLN A 165 -7.33 7.60 2.56
CA GLN A 165 -7.63 6.76 1.41
C GLN A 165 -8.43 7.52 0.34
N ALA A 166 -9.44 8.29 0.76
CA ALA A 166 -10.25 9.10 -0.13
C ALA A 166 -9.43 10.19 -0.86
N LEU A 167 -8.51 10.87 -0.14
CA LEU A 167 -7.63 11.86 -0.75
C LEU A 167 -6.78 11.25 -1.86
N TYR A 168 -6.14 10.10 -1.62
CA TYR A 168 -5.34 9.43 -2.65
C TYR A 168 -6.21 8.89 -3.79
N GLY A 169 -7.33 8.25 -3.49
CA GLY A 169 -8.23 7.66 -4.48
C GLY A 169 -8.91 8.66 -5.41
N HIS A 170 -9.26 9.85 -4.90
CA HIS A 170 -9.89 10.92 -5.69
C HIS A 170 -8.89 11.83 -6.40
N ASN A 171 -7.66 11.90 -5.94
CA ASN A 171 -6.61 12.76 -6.50
C ASN A 171 -5.49 11.92 -7.12
N LYS A 172 -5.86 10.98 -7.98
CA LYS A 172 -4.93 10.18 -8.76
C LYS A 172 -4.61 10.87 -10.09
N GLY A 173 -3.39 10.73 -10.56
CA GLY A 173 -3.01 11.19 -11.90
C GLY A 173 -2.85 10.04 -12.88
N THR A 174 -2.47 10.36 -14.09
CA THR A 174 -2.16 9.40 -15.15
C THR A 174 -0.68 9.03 -15.21
N ASN A 175 0.19 9.92 -14.76
CA ASN A 175 1.63 9.76 -14.81
C ASN A 175 2.30 10.20 -13.51
N VAL A 176 3.25 9.40 -13.03
CA VAL A 176 4.09 9.79 -11.89
C VAL A 176 5.09 10.86 -12.34
N ILE A 177 5.21 11.92 -11.55
CA ILE A 177 6.17 13.00 -11.76
C ILE A 177 7.30 12.87 -10.75
N PRO A 178 8.58 12.90 -11.17
CA PRO A 178 9.69 12.92 -10.25
C PRO A 178 9.64 14.14 -9.32
N LEU A 179 9.56 13.88 -8.02
CA LEU A 179 9.60 14.92 -6.99
C LEU A 179 10.80 14.67 -6.08
N THR A 180 11.68 15.64 -5.96
CA THR A 180 12.91 15.47 -5.18
C THR A 180 13.15 16.64 -4.23
N MET A 181 13.79 16.34 -3.10
CA MET A 181 14.39 17.29 -2.20
C MET A 181 15.89 16.94 -2.08
N HIS A 182 16.77 17.91 -2.30
CA HIS A 182 18.22 17.69 -2.33
C HIS A 182 18.65 16.55 -3.28
N ARG A 183 17.99 16.46 -4.46
CA ARG A 183 18.20 15.43 -5.49
C ARG A 183 17.85 13.97 -5.07
N LYS A 184 17.14 13.80 -3.95
CA LYS A 184 16.66 12.50 -3.47
C LYS A 184 15.14 12.49 -3.44
N VAL A 185 14.52 11.34 -3.60
CA VAL A 185 13.07 11.18 -3.41
C VAL A 185 12.68 11.61 -2.00
N VAL A 186 11.50 12.19 -1.84
CA VAL A 186 11.04 12.73 -0.54
C VAL A 186 10.34 11.61 0.24
N SER A 187 11.09 10.93 1.09
CA SER A 187 10.66 9.72 1.80
C SER A 187 11.12 9.66 3.26
N GLY A 188 11.19 10.81 3.92
CA GLY A 188 11.58 10.92 5.33
C GLY A 188 13.07 10.70 5.59
N GLN A 189 13.91 10.76 4.55
CA GLN A 189 15.37 10.57 4.68
C GLN A 189 16.00 11.73 5.45
N GLU A 190 17.23 11.48 5.91
CA GLU A 190 18.04 12.50 6.56
C GLU A 190 18.14 13.78 5.70
N GLY A 191 17.99 14.92 6.33
CA GLY A 191 17.98 16.24 5.65
C GLY A 191 16.65 16.63 5.02
N GLN A 192 15.60 15.79 5.10
CA GLN A 192 14.26 16.07 4.57
C GLN A 192 13.25 16.49 5.64
N ASN A 193 13.70 16.77 6.86
CA ASN A 193 12.85 17.21 7.99
C ASN A 193 11.67 16.24 8.30
N GLY A 194 11.82 14.96 7.98
CA GLY A 194 10.76 13.96 8.15
C GLY A 194 9.61 14.06 7.15
N LEU A 195 9.75 14.87 6.08
CA LEU A 195 8.73 15.02 5.06
C LEU A 195 8.66 13.84 4.09
N PHE A 196 7.45 13.53 3.65
CA PHE A 196 7.17 12.55 2.59
C PHE A 196 6.38 13.24 1.49
N ALA A 197 6.66 12.90 0.23
CA ALA A 197 5.90 13.50 -0.86
C ALA A 197 5.89 12.63 -2.12
N SER A 198 4.82 12.80 -2.90
CA SER A 198 4.68 12.29 -4.25
C SER A 198 4.03 13.35 -5.15
N ALA A 199 4.23 13.23 -6.43
CA ALA A 199 3.60 14.07 -7.42
C ALA A 199 3.15 13.25 -8.62
N VAL A 200 1.99 13.62 -9.17
CA VAL A 200 1.44 13.02 -10.38
C VAL A 200 0.92 14.10 -11.30
N TRP A 201 0.92 13.82 -12.59
CA TRP A 201 0.27 14.60 -13.62
C TRP A 201 -1.04 13.94 -14.00
N ASP A 202 -2.10 14.69 -14.06
CA ASP A 202 -3.39 14.24 -14.60
C ASP A 202 -3.59 14.80 -16.01
N GLU A 203 -3.46 13.91 -16.99
CA GLU A 203 -3.52 14.28 -18.42
C GLU A 203 -4.88 14.82 -18.85
N PRO A 204 -6.02 14.22 -18.43
CA PRO A 204 -7.34 14.77 -18.75
C PRO A 204 -7.56 16.19 -18.24
N ASP A 205 -7.24 16.43 -16.99
CA ASP A 205 -7.50 17.72 -16.35
C ASP A 205 -6.33 18.71 -16.47
N LYS A 206 -5.20 18.30 -17.11
CA LYS A 206 -3.99 19.11 -17.27
C LYS A 206 -3.49 19.69 -15.95
N THR A 207 -3.51 18.87 -14.90
CA THR A 207 -3.24 19.31 -13.54
C THR A 207 -2.09 18.56 -12.89
N TYR A 208 -1.19 19.26 -12.21
CA TYR A 208 -0.24 18.66 -11.29
C TYR A 208 -0.91 18.44 -9.94
N ILE A 209 -0.83 17.22 -9.44
CA ILE A 209 -1.32 16.89 -8.10
C ILE A 209 -0.12 16.53 -7.23
N ILE A 210 0.13 17.35 -6.21
CA ILE A 210 1.28 17.17 -5.31
C ILE A 210 0.74 16.86 -3.93
N LYS A 211 1.21 15.74 -3.36
CA LYS A 211 0.88 15.30 -2.02
C LYS A 211 2.10 15.43 -1.14
N ILE A 212 1.95 16.18 -0.03
CA ILE A 212 3.01 16.41 0.94
C ILE A 212 2.49 16.02 2.30
N VAL A 213 3.24 15.17 3.00
CA VAL A 213 2.89 14.66 4.32
C VAL A 213 3.96 15.07 5.32
N ASN A 214 3.52 15.75 6.38
CA ASN A 214 4.34 16.07 7.54
C ASN A 214 3.81 15.31 8.76
N PRO A 215 4.39 14.15 9.10
CA PRO A 215 3.97 13.37 10.27
C PRO A 215 4.54 13.92 11.59
N SER A 216 5.36 14.97 11.56
CA SER A 216 5.93 15.57 12.75
C SER A 216 4.99 16.60 13.38
N ASP A 217 5.27 16.97 14.63
CA ASP A 217 4.60 18.04 15.38
C ASP A 217 5.15 19.44 15.06
N LYS A 218 6.12 19.54 14.14
CA LYS A 218 6.78 20.81 13.79
C LYS A 218 6.23 21.38 12.50
N VAL A 219 5.98 22.66 12.49
CA VAL A 219 5.65 23.41 11.25
C VAL A 219 6.85 23.37 10.31
N GLN A 220 6.58 23.02 9.05
CA GLN A 220 7.57 22.98 7.97
C GLN A 220 7.18 24.01 6.90
N THR A 221 8.14 24.84 6.51
CA THR A 221 8.00 25.74 5.36
C THR A 221 8.72 25.12 4.17
N ILE A 222 8.03 24.96 3.06
CA ILE A 222 8.56 24.39 1.82
C ILE A 222 8.37 25.36 0.67
N LYS A 223 9.28 25.31 -0.29
CA LYS A 223 9.16 25.97 -1.58
C LYS A 223 9.11 24.92 -2.67
N LEU A 224 8.13 25.01 -3.55
CA LEU A 224 8.03 24.16 -4.75
C LEU A 224 8.67 24.90 -5.93
N GLU A 225 9.51 24.19 -6.66
CA GLU A 225 10.13 24.68 -7.89
C GLU A 225 9.79 23.71 -9.03
N PHE A 226 9.21 24.23 -10.09
CA PHE A 226 8.97 23.50 -11.33
C PHE A 226 10.13 23.73 -12.29
N LYS A 227 10.63 22.65 -12.90
CA LYS A 227 11.74 22.68 -13.86
C LYS A 227 11.31 22.09 -15.18
#